data_f6d40ed2fec2651ca0749c698d8072d1
#
_entry.id   f6d40ed2fec2651ca0749c698d8072d1
#
_cell.length_a   1.000
_cell.length_b   1.000
_cell.length_c   1.000
_cell.angle_alpha   90.00
_cell.angle_beta   90.00
_cell.angle_gamma   90.00
#
_symmetry.space_group_name_H-M   'P 1'
#
loop_
_entity.id
_entity.type
_entity.pdbx_description
1 polymer ?
#
loop_
_entity_poly.entity_id
_entity_poly.type
_entity_poly.pdbx_seq_one_letter_code
_entity_poly.pdbx_strand_id
1 'polypeptide(L)'
;MAAPLVNGIAFDYVQITPLFLGVPLVSMSAITYEEVQEKVNNFGTGNRPISRGRGAIDASGSMELSMNDIEALREVAPNGSLLLLPASDFILVFGNPQNVQTHILKNLEFTNDGVTGTQGDTDLKLTLNFVISDVQYR
;
A
#
# COMPACT_ATOMS: atom_id res chain seq x y z
N MET A 1 15.36 4.60 -6.95
CA MET A 1 16.35 3.54 -6.70
C MET A 1 16.14 2.95 -5.34
N ALA A 2 16.15 1.65 -5.24
CA ALA A 2 16.01 1.00 -3.94
C ALA A 2 17.22 1.36 -3.06
N ALA A 3 16.97 1.57 -1.77
CA ALA A 3 18.05 1.84 -0.83
C ALA A 3 18.92 0.58 -0.67
N PRO A 4 20.23 0.69 -0.80
CA PRO A 4 21.09 -0.45 -0.53
C PRO A 4 21.12 -0.78 0.97
N LEU A 5 21.69 -1.90 1.32
CA LEU A 5 21.96 -2.21 2.71
C LEU A 5 22.94 -1.18 3.28
N VAL A 6 22.65 -0.66 4.45
CA VAL A 6 23.50 0.31 5.13
C VAL A 6 24.21 -0.43 6.26
N ASN A 7 25.54 -0.53 6.18
CA ASN A 7 26.36 -1.30 7.12
C ASN A 7 25.89 -2.76 7.28
N GLY A 8 25.36 -3.35 6.20
CA GLY A 8 24.87 -4.71 6.23
C GLY A 8 23.50 -4.91 6.86
N ILE A 9 22.83 -3.81 7.26
CA ILE A 9 21.51 -3.89 7.86
C ILE A 9 20.45 -3.80 6.75
N ALA A 10 19.60 -4.83 6.64
CA ALA A 10 18.50 -4.84 5.67
C ALA A 10 17.27 -4.16 6.26
N PHE A 11 16.42 -3.62 5.38
CA PHE A 11 15.09 -3.20 5.80
C PHE A 11 14.27 -4.43 6.13
N ASP A 12 13.51 -4.35 7.22
CA ASP A 12 12.58 -5.41 7.59
C ASP A 12 11.25 -4.81 8.03
N TYR A 13 10.28 -5.68 8.29
CA TYR A 13 8.92 -5.23 8.55
C TYR A 13 8.78 -4.40 9.82
N VAL A 14 9.54 -4.70 10.86
CA VAL A 14 9.42 -3.97 12.13
C VAL A 14 9.84 -2.50 12.02
N GLN A 15 10.50 -2.13 10.94
CA GLN A 15 10.94 -0.75 10.69
C GLN A 15 9.91 0.07 9.93
N ILE A 16 8.75 -0.51 9.60
CA ILE A 16 7.69 0.19 8.88
C ILE A 16 6.77 0.87 9.87
N THR A 17 6.56 2.17 9.68
CA THR A 17 5.61 2.94 10.47
C THR A 17 4.50 3.44 9.55
N PRO A 18 3.31 2.83 9.58
CA PRO A 18 2.19 3.27 8.75
C PRO A 18 1.39 4.37 9.43
N LEU A 19 0.94 5.34 8.63
CA LEU A 19 0.13 6.44 9.12
C LEU A 19 -0.94 6.78 8.08
N PHE A 20 -2.20 6.72 8.47
CA PHE A 20 -3.33 7.01 7.61
C PHE A 20 -4.33 7.91 8.32
N LEU A 21 -4.67 9.04 7.71
CA LEU A 21 -5.58 10.03 8.29
C LEU A 21 -5.16 10.48 9.71
N GLY A 22 -3.87 10.51 9.95
CA GLY A 22 -3.34 10.85 11.28
C GLY A 22 -3.44 9.72 12.30
N VAL A 23 -3.95 8.55 11.92
CA VAL A 23 -4.10 7.40 12.81
C VAL A 23 -2.95 6.42 12.54
N PRO A 24 -2.09 6.14 13.52
CA PRO A 24 -1.07 5.11 13.32
C PRO A 24 -1.74 3.73 13.31
N LEU A 25 -1.40 2.93 12.28
CA LEU A 25 -1.96 1.59 12.11
C LEU A 25 -0.98 0.58 12.70
N VAL A 26 -1.00 0.45 14.02
CA VAL A 26 0.02 -0.32 14.75
C VAL A 26 -0.13 -1.82 14.61
N SER A 27 -1.29 -2.31 14.18
CA SER A 27 -1.55 -3.74 14.06
C SER A 27 -1.48 -4.25 12.63
N MET A 28 -0.96 -3.44 11.70
CA MET A 28 -0.82 -3.89 10.31
C MET A 28 0.18 -5.02 10.23
N SER A 29 -0.26 -6.19 9.76
CA SER A 29 0.60 -7.37 9.67
C SER A 29 1.18 -7.57 8.27
N ALA A 30 0.61 -6.94 7.24
CA ALA A 30 1.13 -7.04 5.89
C ALA A 30 0.67 -5.84 5.08
N ILE A 31 1.51 -5.41 4.14
CA ILE A 31 1.14 -4.40 3.16
C ILE A 31 1.85 -4.70 1.85
N THR A 32 1.09 -4.54 0.77
CA THR A 32 1.60 -4.68 -0.59
C THR A 32 1.02 -3.56 -1.43
N TYR A 33 1.84 -2.88 -2.20
CA TYR A 33 1.38 -1.88 -3.15
C TYR A 33 2.32 -1.89 -4.35
N GLU A 34 1.74 -1.61 -5.52
CA GLU A 34 2.52 -1.62 -6.76
C GLU A 34 1.90 -0.70 -7.79
N GLU A 35 2.71 -0.26 -8.71
CA GLU A 35 2.27 0.41 -9.93
C GLU A 35 2.50 -0.52 -11.10
N VAL A 36 1.53 -0.60 -12.00
CA VAL A 36 1.59 -1.46 -13.17
C VAL A 36 1.32 -0.61 -14.41
N GLN A 37 2.15 -0.80 -15.42
CA GLN A 37 1.98 -0.14 -16.71
C GLN A 37 2.19 -1.15 -17.82
N GLU A 38 1.27 -1.20 -18.76
CA GLU A 38 1.44 -2.02 -19.95
C GLU A 38 2.49 -1.35 -20.85
N LYS A 39 3.45 -2.15 -21.30
CA LYS A 39 4.48 -1.70 -22.24
C LYS A 39 4.55 -2.73 -23.36
N VAL A 40 4.38 -2.28 -24.59
CA VAL A 40 4.32 -3.15 -25.76
C VAL A 40 5.40 -2.76 -26.73
N ASN A 41 6.19 -3.72 -27.18
CA ASN A 41 7.18 -3.52 -28.24
C ASN A 41 6.49 -3.58 -29.60
N ASN A 42 6.72 -2.56 -30.40
CA ASN A 42 6.22 -2.50 -31.78
C ASN A 42 7.33 -2.91 -32.73
N PHE A 43 7.01 -3.78 -33.67
CA PHE A 43 7.98 -4.34 -34.59
C PHE A 43 7.77 -3.78 -36.01
N GLY A 44 8.89 -3.58 -36.71
CA GLY A 44 8.87 -3.28 -38.15
C GLY A 44 9.14 -4.52 -38.95
N THR A 45 9.90 -4.38 -40.03
CA THR A 45 10.24 -5.49 -40.93
C THR A 45 11.37 -6.35 -40.40
N GLY A 46 11.78 -6.33 -39.25
CA GLY A 46 12.82 -7.16 -38.66
C GLY A 46 12.29 -7.96 -37.49
N ASN A 47 13.18 -8.65 -36.80
CA ASN A 47 12.87 -9.41 -35.63
C ASN A 47 13.18 -8.67 -34.32
N ARG A 48 13.46 -7.38 -34.40
CA ARG A 48 13.71 -6.53 -33.24
C ARG A 48 12.69 -5.41 -33.14
N PRO A 49 12.31 -5.01 -31.92
CA PRO A 49 11.38 -3.90 -31.76
C PRO A 49 11.98 -2.59 -32.29
N ILE A 50 11.14 -1.78 -32.92
CA ILE A 50 11.53 -0.45 -33.42
C ILE A 50 10.99 0.66 -32.52
N SER A 51 9.99 0.38 -31.69
CA SER A 51 9.44 1.37 -30.75
C SER A 51 8.72 0.64 -29.63
N ARG A 52 8.32 1.40 -28.62
CA ARG A 52 7.58 0.87 -27.46
C ARG A 52 6.39 1.77 -27.15
N GLY A 53 5.22 1.17 -27.11
CA GLY A 53 4.01 1.83 -26.61
C GLY A 53 3.89 1.66 -25.12
N ARG A 54 3.38 2.69 -24.44
CA ARG A 54 3.14 2.66 -23.01
C ARG A 54 1.68 2.97 -22.73
N GLY A 55 1.06 2.14 -21.93
CA GLY A 55 -0.32 2.33 -21.51
C GLY A 55 -0.42 3.20 -20.25
N ALA A 56 -1.61 3.27 -19.70
CA ALA A 56 -1.84 3.97 -18.45
C ALA A 56 -1.15 3.26 -17.28
N ILE A 57 -0.81 4.01 -16.26
CA ILE A 57 -0.25 3.47 -15.02
C ILE A 57 -1.41 3.26 -14.04
N ASP A 58 -1.56 2.03 -13.57
CA ASP A 58 -2.50 1.69 -12.51
C ASP A 58 -1.75 1.38 -11.24
N ALA A 59 -2.19 1.96 -10.14
CA ALA A 59 -1.59 1.71 -8.83
C ALA A 59 -2.64 1.16 -7.89
N SER A 60 -2.29 0.10 -7.18
CA SER A 60 -3.20 -0.55 -6.24
C SER A 60 -2.40 -1.34 -5.22
N GLY A 61 -3.09 -1.87 -4.23
CA GLY A 61 -2.46 -2.70 -3.24
C GLY A 61 -3.45 -3.28 -2.25
N SER A 62 -2.91 -3.88 -1.20
CA SER A 62 -3.69 -4.45 -0.11
C SER A 62 -2.93 -4.34 1.20
N MET A 63 -3.66 -4.34 2.29
CA MET A 63 -3.09 -4.36 3.62
C MET A 63 -3.93 -5.23 4.53
N GLU A 64 -3.27 -5.85 5.52
CA GLU A 64 -3.94 -6.66 6.53
C GLU A 64 -3.86 -5.94 7.87
N LEU A 65 -5.01 -5.67 8.46
CA LEU A 65 -5.14 -4.97 9.73
C LEU A 65 -5.93 -5.82 10.70
N SER A 66 -5.64 -5.67 12.00
CA SER A 66 -6.52 -6.23 13.02
C SER A 66 -7.80 -5.41 13.12
N MET A 67 -8.83 -6.01 13.71
CA MET A 67 -10.11 -5.31 13.87
C MET A 67 -10.00 -4.08 14.75
N ASN A 68 -9.02 -4.02 15.65
CA ASN A 68 -8.82 -2.83 16.47
C ASN A 68 -8.51 -1.59 15.62
N ASP A 69 -7.60 -1.71 14.66
CA ASP A 69 -7.27 -0.61 13.75
C ASP A 69 -8.41 -0.32 12.79
N ILE A 70 -9.09 -1.36 12.31
CA ILE A 70 -10.24 -1.20 11.43
C ILE A 70 -11.37 -0.43 12.13
N GLU A 71 -11.65 -0.75 13.39
CA GLU A 71 -12.68 -0.04 14.15
C GLU A 71 -12.28 1.42 14.41
N ALA A 72 -10.99 1.69 14.62
CA ALA A 72 -10.50 3.06 14.75
C ALA A 72 -10.74 3.86 13.45
N LEU A 73 -10.55 3.24 12.29
CA LEU A 73 -10.86 3.87 11.02
C LEU A 73 -12.37 4.06 10.82
N ARG A 74 -13.19 3.12 11.31
CA ARG A 74 -14.64 3.25 11.22
C ARG A 74 -15.18 4.45 12.00
N GLU A 75 -14.52 4.83 13.08
CA GLU A 75 -14.95 6.00 13.88
C GLU A 75 -14.85 7.30 13.08
N VAL A 76 -13.90 7.40 12.15
CA VAL A 76 -13.75 8.59 11.31
C VAL A 76 -14.45 8.45 9.96
N ALA A 77 -14.97 7.27 9.65
CA ALA A 77 -15.63 7.02 8.38
C ALA A 77 -17.10 7.43 8.43
N PRO A 78 -17.64 8.07 7.36
CA PRO A 78 -19.07 8.34 7.29
C PRO A 78 -19.86 7.04 7.39
N ASN A 79 -20.84 7.00 8.25
CA ASN A 79 -21.69 5.84 8.48
C ASN A 79 -20.90 4.58 8.90
N GLY A 80 -19.66 4.72 9.34
CA GLY A 80 -18.83 3.60 9.76
C GLY A 80 -18.32 2.73 8.63
N SER A 81 -18.54 3.07 7.38
CA SER A 81 -18.09 2.27 6.24
C SER A 81 -16.75 2.78 5.70
N LEU A 82 -15.79 1.87 5.58
CA LEU A 82 -14.48 2.23 5.04
C LEU A 82 -14.57 2.63 3.56
N LEU A 83 -15.59 2.16 2.85
CA LEU A 83 -15.80 2.52 1.45
C LEU A 83 -16.19 3.99 1.28
N LEU A 84 -16.69 4.63 2.33
CA LEU A 84 -17.11 6.02 2.31
C LEU A 84 -16.02 6.97 2.81
N LEU A 85 -14.87 6.45 3.23
CA LEU A 85 -13.75 7.31 3.59
C LEU A 85 -13.30 8.12 2.37
N PRO A 86 -13.06 9.44 2.54
CA PRO A 86 -12.55 10.23 1.43
C PRO A 86 -11.15 9.80 1.03
N ALA A 87 -10.80 10.04 -0.21
CA ALA A 87 -9.46 9.76 -0.69
C ALA A 87 -8.43 10.53 0.14
N SER A 88 -7.45 9.84 0.66
CA SER A 88 -6.44 10.43 1.55
C SER A 88 -5.08 9.82 1.26
N ASP A 89 -4.04 10.54 1.66
CA ASP A 89 -2.69 10.05 1.50
C ASP A 89 -2.33 9.08 2.63
N PHE A 90 -1.68 7.99 2.27
CA PHE A 90 -1.17 7.01 3.22
C PHE A 90 0.35 7.13 3.24
N ILE A 91 0.90 7.39 4.40
CA ILE A 91 2.33 7.63 4.56
C ILE A 91 2.97 6.43 5.23
N LEU A 92 3.99 5.87 4.58
CA LEU A 92 4.79 4.78 5.11
C LEU A 92 6.22 5.27 5.32
N VAL A 93 6.69 5.21 6.54
CA VAL A 93 8.08 5.52 6.88
C VAL A 93 8.75 4.23 7.31
N PHE A 94 9.84 3.88 6.66
CA PHE A 94 10.59 2.69 7.04
C PHE A 94 12.08 2.93 6.83
N GLY A 95 12.86 2.19 7.57
CA GLY A 95 14.30 2.29 7.49
C GLY A 95 14.96 1.85 8.78
N ASN A 96 16.26 1.77 8.76
CA ASN A 96 17.07 1.53 9.93
C ASN A 96 17.63 2.88 10.45
N PRO A 97 18.33 2.90 11.59
CA PRO A 97 18.82 4.17 12.14
C PRO A 97 19.74 4.98 11.23
N GLN A 98 20.23 4.36 10.16
CA GLN A 98 21.19 4.98 9.25
C GLN A 98 20.60 5.38 7.92
N ASN A 99 19.42 4.85 7.57
CA ASN A 99 18.81 5.10 6.28
C ASN A 99 17.28 5.04 6.39
N VAL A 100 16.63 6.17 6.16
CA VAL A 100 15.17 6.31 6.28
C VAL A 100 14.59 6.55 4.90
N GLN A 101 13.52 5.82 4.58
CA GLN A 101 12.75 5.97 3.34
C GLN A 101 11.31 6.32 3.68
N THR A 102 10.72 7.20 2.90
CA THR A 102 9.31 7.55 3.04
C THR A 102 8.61 7.30 1.71
N HIS A 103 7.57 6.48 1.74
CA HIS A 103 6.70 6.27 0.60
C HIS A 103 5.33 6.88 0.90
N ILE A 104 4.77 7.59 -0.05
CA ILE A 104 3.45 8.20 0.10
C ILE A 104 2.55 7.63 -0.98
N LEU A 105 1.46 6.99 -0.54
CA LEU A 105 0.43 6.48 -1.43
C LEU A 105 -0.65 7.56 -1.57
N LYS A 106 -0.77 8.15 -2.76
CA LYS A 106 -1.63 9.30 -2.98
C LYS A 106 -3.06 8.88 -3.25
N ASN A 107 -4.02 9.55 -2.60
CA ASN A 107 -5.46 9.39 -2.85
C ASN A 107 -5.89 7.92 -2.68
N LEU A 108 -5.52 7.33 -1.55
CA LEU A 108 -5.89 5.96 -1.23
C LEU A 108 -7.37 5.88 -0.88
N GLU A 109 -8.07 4.94 -1.50
CA GLU A 109 -9.45 4.60 -1.18
C GLU A 109 -9.58 3.09 -1.11
N PHE A 110 -10.30 2.62 -0.11
CA PHE A 110 -10.55 1.18 0.05
C PHE A 110 -11.62 0.71 -0.93
N THR A 111 -11.43 -0.49 -1.47
CA THR A 111 -12.37 -1.09 -2.41
C THR A 111 -13.17 -2.23 -1.81
N ASN A 112 -12.87 -2.63 -0.58
CA ASN A 112 -13.67 -3.62 0.15
C ASN A 112 -13.74 -3.26 1.63
N ASP A 113 -14.74 -3.81 2.29
CA ASP A 113 -14.95 -3.65 3.73
C ASP A 113 -15.68 -4.89 4.22
N GLY A 114 -15.51 -5.21 5.50
CA GLY A 114 -16.20 -6.36 6.06
C GLY A 114 -15.61 -6.80 7.38
N VAL A 115 -15.99 -8.00 7.79
CA VAL A 115 -15.51 -8.62 9.02
C VAL A 115 -15.24 -10.10 8.72
N THR A 116 -14.09 -10.58 9.16
CA THR A 116 -13.73 -11.98 9.06
C THR A 116 -13.40 -12.49 10.47
N GLY A 117 -14.01 -13.58 10.86
CA GLY A 117 -13.71 -14.20 12.14
C GLY A 117 -13.92 -15.70 12.04
N THR A 118 -13.06 -16.45 12.74
CA THR A 118 -13.13 -17.90 12.81
C THR A 118 -13.17 -18.29 14.27
N GLN A 119 -13.97 -19.29 14.61
CA GLN A 119 -14.06 -19.77 15.98
C GLN A 119 -12.68 -20.20 16.47
N GLY A 120 -12.29 -19.70 17.63
CA GLY A 120 -10.98 -19.96 18.21
C GLY A 120 -9.93 -18.89 17.89
N ASP A 121 -10.25 -17.92 17.06
CA ASP A 121 -9.33 -16.82 16.78
C ASP A 121 -9.18 -15.94 18.02
N THR A 122 -7.93 -15.61 18.32
CA THR A 122 -7.63 -14.67 19.41
C THR A 122 -7.43 -13.26 18.91
N ASP A 123 -7.30 -13.06 17.60
CA ASP A 123 -7.13 -11.77 16.97
C ASP A 123 -7.79 -11.82 15.60
N LEU A 124 -8.82 -11.00 15.41
CA LEU A 124 -9.53 -10.93 14.15
C LEU A 124 -8.81 -9.96 13.21
N LYS A 125 -8.56 -10.41 12.00
CA LYS A 125 -7.87 -9.63 10.98
C LYS A 125 -8.67 -9.61 9.70
N LEU A 126 -8.50 -8.55 8.92
CA LEU A 126 -9.12 -8.40 7.62
C LEU A 126 -8.11 -7.85 6.63
N THR A 127 -8.11 -8.41 5.42
CA THR A 127 -7.32 -7.87 4.32
C THR A 127 -8.17 -6.87 3.57
N LEU A 128 -7.69 -5.63 3.50
CA LEU A 128 -8.34 -4.54 2.79
C LEU A 128 -7.60 -4.28 1.49
N ASN A 129 -8.32 -4.29 0.39
CA ASN A 129 -7.78 -3.89 -0.91
C ASN A 129 -8.03 -2.41 -1.12
N PHE A 130 -7.13 -1.74 -1.82
CA PHE A 130 -7.25 -0.32 -2.07
C PHE A 130 -6.73 0.05 -3.45
N VAL A 131 -7.19 1.19 -3.93
CA VAL A 131 -6.66 1.81 -5.13
C VAL A 131 -6.04 3.14 -4.76
N ILE A 132 -5.01 3.53 -5.48
CA ILE A 132 -4.31 4.78 -5.28
C ILE A 132 -4.09 5.44 -6.63
N SER A 133 -3.92 6.76 -6.64
CA SER A 133 -3.67 7.46 -7.89
C SER A 133 -2.21 7.46 -8.28
N ASP A 134 -1.32 7.42 -7.30
CA ASP A 134 0.12 7.49 -7.53
C ASP A 134 0.87 7.01 -6.30
N VAL A 135 2.10 6.57 -6.48
CA VAL A 135 3.01 6.23 -5.39
C VAL A 135 4.21 7.15 -5.48
N GLN A 136 4.44 7.88 -4.42
CA GLN A 136 5.64 8.71 -4.30
C GLN A 136 6.65 7.95 -3.45
N TYR A 137 7.69 7.44 -4.09
CA TYR A 137 8.69 6.59 -3.42
C TYR A 137 9.75 7.40 -2.66
N ARG A 138 9.69 8.71 -2.80
CA ARG A 138 10.60 9.62 -2.09
C ARG A 138 9.92 10.95 -1.83
#